data_d8c5a4051b9c4b0c8bc4d93a497ab27b
#
_entry.id   d8c5a4051b9c4b0c8bc4d93a497ab27b
#
_cell.length_a   1.000
_cell.length_b   1.000
_cell.length_c   1.000
_cell.angle_alpha   90.00
_cell.angle_beta   90.00
_cell.angle_gamma   90.00
#
_symmetry.space_group_name_H-M   'P 1'
#
loop_
_entity.id
_entity.type
_entity.pdbx_description
1 polymer ?
#
loop_
_entity_poly.entity_id
_entity_poly.type
_entity_poly.pdbx_seq_one_letter_code
_entity_poly.pdbx_strand_id
1 'polypeptide(L)'
;VSLTDTKDFDSYKLYLSDTGLFVTLMFIDRPVTENDIYAKLLSDKLPANLGYLYENLSAQMITASGRELYYHTWEKKGSTHYYEVDFLISEGSKINAFEVKSSGSGKHESIREFCRKFSRNISKAYLISQKDAGKEENLLLEPFYLLPFLVK
;
A
#
# COMPACT_ATOMS: atom_id res chain seq x y z
N VAL A 1 0.71 21.22 -0.70
CA VAL A 1 -0.26 20.55 -1.60
C VAL A 1 -1.38 20.01 -0.74
N SER A 2 -2.61 20.46 -0.99
CA SER A 2 -3.78 19.89 -0.31
C SER A 2 -4.24 18.66 -1.07
N LEU A 3 -4.13 17.48 -0.49
CA LEU A 3 -4.66 16.24 -1.09
C LEU A 3 -6.19 16.29 -1.17
N THR A 4 -6.84 17.00 -0.24
CA THR A 4 -8.29 17.14 -0.21
C THR A 4 -8.82 17.91 -1.42
N ASP A 5 -8.11 18.98 -1.85
CA ASP A 5 -8.55 19.83 -2.97
C ASP A 5 -8.37 19.16 -4.35
N THR A 6 -7.61 18.07 -4.41
CA THR A 6 -7.32 17.31 -5.63
C THR A 6 -8.03 15.96 -5.68
N LYS A 7 -9.02 15.73 -4.80
CA LYS A 7 -9.82 14.50 -4.81
C LYS A 7 -10.59 14.35 -6.13
N ASP A 8 -10.45 13.17 -6.73
CA ASP A 8 -11.34 12.69 -7.78
C ASP A 8 -12.46 11.86 -7.10
N PHE A 9 -13.70 12.31 -7.24
CA PHE A 9 -14.85 11.63 -6.63
C PHE A 9 -15.42 10.50 -7.50
N ASP A 10 -14.95 10.38 -8.74
CA ASP A 10 -15.36 9.33 -9.66
C ASP A 10 -14.46 8.08 -9.56
N SER A 11 -13.31 8.21 -8.88
CA SER A 11 -12.33 7.14 -8.73
C SER A 11 -12.04 6.89 -7.25
N TYR A 12 -12.28 5.65 -6.78
CA TYR A 12 -12.06 5.29 -5.38
C TYR A 12 -11.61 3.85 -5.23
N LYS A 13 -10.89 3.58 -4.16
CA LYS A 13 -10.56 2.24 -3.67
C LYS A 13 -11.39 1.95 -2.43
N LEU A 14 -11.85 0.70 -2.30
CA LEU A 14 -12.58 0.23 -1.14
C LEU A 14 -11.70 -0.69 -0.30
N TYR A 15 -11.66 -0.42 0.99
CA TYR A 15 -10.96 -1.23 1.98
C TYR A 15 -11.94 -1.67 3.07
N LEU A 16 -11.77 -2.89 3.55
CA LEU A 16 -12.52 -3.36 4.71
C LEU A 16 -11.85 -2.85 6.00
N SER A 17 -12.67 -2.36 6.92
CA SER A 17 -12.19 -1.87 8.22
C SER A 17 -11.61 -2.97 9.11
N ASP A 18 -11.87 -4.22 8.79
CA ASP A 18 -11.35 -5.41 9.47
C ASP A 18 -10.70 -6.35 8.47
N THR A 19 -9.37 -6.54 8.61
CA THR A 19 -8.59 -7.41 7.73
C THR A 19 -8.91 -8.90 7.99
N GLY A 20 -9.36 -9.28 9.19
CA GLY A 20 -9.84 -10.63 9.48
C GLY A 20 -11.11 -10.94 8.69
N LEU A 21 -12.05 -9.98 8.64
CA LEU A 21 -13.22 -10.09 7.78
C LEU A 21 -12.85 -10.21 6.29
N PHE A 22 -11.85 -9.45 5.85
CA PHE A 22 -11.32 -9.56 4.48
C PHE A 22 -10.84 -10.98 4.17
N VAL A 23 -10.05 -11.59 5.07
CA VAL A 23 -9.59 -12.98 4.94
C VAL A 23 -10.77 -13.95 4.92
N THR A 24 -11.75 -13.78 5.81
CA THR A 24 -12.95 -14.63 5.86
C THR A 24 -13.71 -14.59 4.53
N LEU A 25 -13.93 -13.40 3.97
CA LEU A 25 -14.62 -13.24 2.69
C LEU A 25 -13.86 -13.85 1.51
N MET A 26 -12.53 -13.83 1.54
CA MET A 26 -11.70 -14.48 0.51
C MET A 26 -11.92 -15.99 0.43
N PHE A 27 -12.34 -16.62 1.51
CA PHE A 27 -12.49 -18.07 1.62
C PHE A 27 -13.95 -18.54 1.80
N ILE A 28 -14.92 -17.64 1.79
CA ILE A 28 -16.32 -17.94 2.10
C ILE A 28 -16.92 -19.05 1.21
N ASP A 29 -16.52 -19.11 -0.05
CA ASP A 29 -17.00 -20.10 -1.02
C ASP A 29 -16.00 -21.26 -1.26
N ARG A 30 -14.99 -21.39 -0.41
CA ARG A 30 -13.97 -22.43 -0.57
C ARG A 30 -14.08 -23.48 0.52
N PRO A 31 -13.94 -24.78 0.19
CA PRO A 31 -13.94 -25.86 1.18
C PRO A 31 -12.60 -25.90 1.92
N VAL A 32 -12.29 -24.87 2.70
CA VAL A 32 -11.09 -24.79 3.53
C VAL A 32 -11.47 -24.68 5.00
N THR A 33 -10.75 -25.37 5.85
CA THR A 33 -10.89 -25.24 7.30
C THR A 33 -10.18 -23.99 7.81
N GLU A 34 -10.57 -23.50 8.99
CA GLU A 34 -9.86 -22.39 9.64
C GLU A 34 -8.36 -22.69 9.79
N ASN A 35 -8.02 -23.91 10.16
CA ASN A 35 -6.62 -24.34 10.29
C ASN A 35 -5.85 -24.27 8.97
N ASP A 36 -6.49 -24.60 7.84
CA ASP A 36 -5.87 -24.48 6.52
C ASP A 36 -5.62 -23.01 6.14
N ILE A 37 -6.54 -22.11 6.51
CA ILE A 37 -6.39 -20.67 6.30
C ILE A 37 -5.20 -20.15 7.10
N TYR A 38 -5.14 -20.48 8.39
CA TYR A 38 -4.00 -20.08 9.25
C TYR A 38 -2.67 -20.67 8.78
N ALA A 39 -2.64 -21.93 8.40
CA ALA A 39 -1.44 -22.57 7.87
C ALA A 39 -0.93 -21.90 6.58
N LYS A 40 -1.85 -21.49 5.70
CA LYS A 40 -1.50 -20.77 4.46
C LYS A 40 -1.04 -19.35 4.74
N LEU A 41 -1.67 -18.63 5.68
CA LEU A 41 -1.23 -17.30 6.11
C LEU A 41 0.18 -17.33 6.70
N LEU A 42 0.43 -18.27 7.61
CA LEU A 42 1.72 -18.41 8.30
C LEU A 42 2.86 -18.92 7.39
N SER A 43 2.52 -19.63 6.32
CA SER A 43 3.52 -20.20 5.40
C SER A 43 3.81 -19.35 4.16
N ASP A 44 3.27 -18.13 4.06
CA ASP A 44 3.34 -17.28 2.86
C ASP A 44 2.83 -17.95 1.55
N LYS A 45 2.05 -19.03 1.69
CA LYS A 45 1.53 -19.81 0.57
C LYS A 45 0.11 -19.43 0.16
N LEU A 46 -0.38 -18.25 0.58
CA LEU A 46 -1.62 -17.72 0.06
C LEU A 46 -1.42 -17.28 -1.40
N PRO A 47 -2.10 -17.95 -2.35
CA PRO A 47 -1.93 -17.60 -3.75
C PRO A 47 -2.54 -16.22 -4.05
N ALA A 48 -1.90 -15.48 -4.91
CA ALA A 48 -2.36 -14.31 -5.68
C ALA A 48 -2.94 -13.10 -4.91
N ASN A 49 -3.52 -13.26 -3.71
CA ASN A 49 -4.24 -12.19 -3.03
C ASN A 49 -3.52 -11.59 -1.81
N LEU A 50 -2.28 -12.01 -1.53
CA LEU A 50 -1.48 -11.43 -0.43
C LEU A 50 -1.24 -9.93 -0.62
N GLY A 51 -1.11 -9.47 -1.86
CA GLY A 51 -0.98 -8.04 -2.16
C GLY A 51 -2.15 -7.24 -1.59
N TYR A 52 -3.37 -7.65 -1.91
CA TYR A 52 -4.59 -7.00 -1.40
C TYR A 52 -4.74 -7.08 0.12
N LEU A 53 -4.30 -8.20 0.73
CA LEU A 53 -4.31 -8.36 2.18
C LEU A 53 -3.39 -7.34 2.86
N TYR A 54 -2.15 -7.22 2.39
CA TYR A 54 -1.18 -6.25 2.92
C TYR A 54 -1.62 -4.82 2.67
N GLU A 55 -2.20 -4.54 1.51
CA GLU A 55 -2.75 -3.22 1.19
C GLU A 55 -3.94 -2.88 2.10
N ASN A 56 -4.89 -3.81 2.31
CA ASN A 56 -6.01 -3.62 3.22
C ASN A 56 -5.55 -3.41 4.68
N LEU A 57 -4.58 -4.19 5.15
CA LEU A 57 -4.01 -4.03 6.49
C LEU A 57 -3.30 -2.67 6.63
N SER A 58 -2.61 -2.22 5.59
CA SER A 58 -2.00 -0.88 5.55
C SER A 58 -3.06 0.22 5.66
N ALA A 59 -4.14 0.11 4.90
CA ALA A 59 -5.27 1.04 4.95
C ALA A 59 -5.87 1.11 6.37
N GLN A 60 -6.07 -0.04 6.99
CA GLN A 60 -6.56 -0.14 8.38
C GLN A 60 -5.62 0.54 9.36
N MET A 61 -4.31 0.33 9.26
CA MET A 61 -3.30 0.97 10.13
C MET A 61 -3.25 2.48 9.93
N ILE A 62 -3.30 2.97 8.69
CA ILE A 62 -3.32 4.40 8.35
C ILE A 62 -4.58 5.05 8.93
N THR A 63 -5.74 4.45 8.72
CA THR A 63 -7.01 4.95 9.26
C THR A 63 -7.03 4.96 10.80
N ALA A 64 -6.49 3.91 11.43
CA ALA A 64 -6.37 3.83 12.89
C ALA A 64 -5.45 4.92 13.48
N SER A 65 -4.52 5.46 12.70
CA SER A 65 -3.69 6.61 13.10
C SER A 65 -4.40 7.96 12.94
N GLY A 66 -5.67 7.98 12.52
CA GLY A 66 -6.46 9.18 12.28
C GLY A 66 -6.19 9.87 10.94
N ARG A 67 -5.48 9.21 10.03
CA ARG A 67 -5.17 9.75 8.70
C ARG A 67 -6.23 9.34 7.68
N GLU A 68 -6.51 10.22 6.73
CA GLU A 68 -7.32 9.91 5.56
C GLU A 68 -6.51 9.10 4.54
N LEU A 69 -7.21 8.23 3.80
CA LEU A 69 -6.61 7.43 2.74
C LEU A 69 -6.66 8.18 1.41
N TYR A 70 -5.52 8.38 0.81
CA TYR A 70 -5.36 8.90 -0.54
C TYR A 70 -4.46 7.96 -1.33
N TYR A 71 -4.73 7.80 -2.61
CA TYR A 71 -3.88 7.11 -3.57
C TYR A 71 -3.74 7.94 -4.84
N HIS A 72 -2.85 7.56 -5.75
CA HIS A 72 -2.70 8.25 -7.01
C HIS A 72 -2.44 7.29 -8.16
N THR A 73 -3.20 7.45 -9.23
CA THR A 73 -3.00 6.72 -10.48
C THR A 73 -2.77 7.70 -11.62
N TRP A 74 -1.94 7.32 -12.59
CA TRP A 74 -1.73 8.08 -13.81
C TRP A 74 -1.31 7.18 -14.96
N GLU A 75 -1.57 7.61 -16.18
CA GLU A 75 -1.28 6.86 -17.39
C GLU A 75 0.22 6.58 -17.57
N LYS A 76 0.54 5.35 -17.93
CA LYS A 76 1.86 4.94 -18.38
C LYS A 76 1.94 5.16 -19.89
N LYS A 77 2.75 6.14 -20.33
CA LYS A 77 2.92 6.49 -21.74
C LYS A 77 3.26 5.26 -22.60
N GLY A 78 2.47 5.05 -23.66
CA GLY A 78 2.66 3.94 -24.59
C GLY A 78 2.22 2.57 -24.07
N SER A 79 1.39 2.53 -23.03
CA SER A 79 0.85 1.30 -22.44
C SER A 79 -0.63 1.49 -22.10
N THR A 80 -1.37 0.39 -22.05
CA THR A 80 -2.73 0.33 -21.51
C THR A 80 -2.77 0.24 -19.98
N HIS A 81 -1.58 0.15 -19.34
CA HIS A 81 -1.45 0.07 -17.89
C HIS A 81 -1.28 1.44 -17.28
N TYR A 82 -1.69 1.57 -16.01
CA TYR A 82 -1.48 2.74 -15.20
C TYR A 82 -0.34 2.53 -14.22
N TYR A 83 0.32 3.63 -13.85
CA TYR A 83 1.11 3.70 -12.64
C TYR A 83 0.17 3.93 -11.46
N GLU A 84 0.50 3.38 -10.31
CA GLU A 84 -0.25 3.56 -9.08
C GLU A 84 0.70 3.68 -7.90
N VAL A 85 0.40 4.59 -6.96
CA VAL A 85 1.00 4.67 -5.63
C VAL A 85 -0.10 4.39 -4.63
N ASP A 86 0.12 3.40 -3.75
CA ASP A 86 -0.93 2.82 -2.92
C ASP A 86 -1.48 3.80 -1.89
N PHE A 87 -0.60 4.57 -1.20
CA PHE A 87 -1.05 5.56 -0.21
C PHE A 87 -0.22 6.84 -0.27
N LEU A 88 -0.91 7.95 -0.03
CA LEU A 88 -0.33 9.28 0.11
C LEU A 88 -0.78 9.89 1.45
N ILE A 89 0.17 10.42 2.20
CA ILE A 89 -0.10 11.07 3.49
C ILE A 89 0.48 12.48 3.48
N SER A 90 -0.34 13.46 3.81
CA SER A 90 0.11 14.84 3.95
C SER A 90 1.05 15.00 5.14
N GLU A 91 2.17 15.67 4.92
CA GLU A 91 3.12 16.05 5.96
C GLU A 91 3.50 17.52 5.79
N GLY A 92 2.80 18.38 6.50
CA GLY A 92 2.93 19.83 6.34
C GLY A 92 2.61 20.26 4.91
N SER A 93 3.58 20.89 4.22
CA SER A 93 3.43 21.34 2.83
C SER A 93 3.80 20.27 1.80
N LYS A 94 4.22 19.08 2.25
CA LYS A 94 4.68 17.98 1.40
C LYS A 94 3.86 16.71 1.61
N ILE A 95 4.23 15.66 0.91
CA ILE A 95 3.54 14.37 0.87
C ILE A 95 4.55 13.26 1.16
N ASN A 96 4.18 12.31 2.00
CA ASN A 96 4.83 11.02 2.09
C ASN A 96 4.08 10.02 1.19
N ALA A 97 4.82 9.30 0.36
CA ALA A 97 4.29 8.30 -0.55
C ALA A 97 4.64 6.88 -0.05
N PHE A 98 3.70 5.97 -0.12
CA PHE A 98 3.86 4.57 0.32
C PHE A 98 3.43 3.61 -0.77
N GLU A 99 4.29 2.67 -1.06
CA GLU A 99 4.03 1.49 -1.90
C GLU A 99 4.11 0.26 -1.02
N VAL A 100 3.15 -0.64 -1.10
CA VAL A 100 3.06 -1.85 -0.28
C VAL A 100 3.30 -3.09 -1.12
N LYS A 101 4.17 -3.98 -0.67
CA LYS A 101 4.46 -5.25 -1.32
C LYS A 101 4.32 -6.42 -0.35
N SER A 102 3.59 -7.44 -0.76
CA SER A 102 3.39 -8.67 0.03
C SER A 102 4.60 -9.60 0.05
N SER A 103 5.43 -9.52 -0.95
CA SER A 103 6.66 -10.30 -1.07
C SER A 103 7.78 -9.38 -1.50
N GLY A 104 8.99 -9.72 -1.21
CA GLY A 104 10.23 -8.97 -1.52
C GLY A 104 10.13 -7.73 -2.40
N SER A 105 11.21 -7.07 -2.61
CA SER A 105 11.30 -5.78 -3.27
C SER A 105 10.87 -5.69 -4.74
N GLY A 106 10.08 -6.59 -5.29
CA GLY A 106 9.56 -6.58 -6.68
C GLY A 106 9.80 -5.31 -7.51
N LYS A 107 9.30 -5.22 -8.70
CA LYS A 107 9.38 -3.98 -9.50
C LYS A 107 8.56 -2.89 -8.80
N HIS A 108 9.21 -1.82 -8.35
CA HIS A 108 8.60 -0.63 -7.72
C HIS A 108 8.74 0.59 -8.64
N GLU A 109 8.45 0.38 -9.92
CA GLU A 109 8.55 1.41 -10.97
C GLU A 109 7.61 2.59 -10.69
N SER A 110 6.39 2.31 -10.20
CA SER A 110 5.38 3.33 -9.97
C SER A 110 5.83 4.38 -8.96
N ILE A 111 6.28 3.97 -7.78
CA ILE A 111 6.72 4.93 -6.76
C ILE A 111 8.00 5.68 -7.17
N ARG A 112 8.89 5.06 -7.93
CA ARG A 112 10.08 5.74 -8.47
C ARG A 112 9.68 6.82 -9.49
N GLU A 113 8.78 6.51 -10.43
CA GLU A 113 8.24 7.49 -11.39
C GLU A 113 7.46 8.60 -10.69
N PHE A 114 6.71 8.28 -9.65
CA PHE A 114 6.03 9.26 -8.81
C PHE A 114 7.03 10.24 -8.17
N CYS A 115 8.09 9.72 -7.56
CA CYS A 115 9.14 10.54 -6.96
C CYS A 115 9.83 11.45 -7.99
N ARG A 116 10.07 10.94 -9.19
CA ARG A 116 10.67 11.73 -10.28
C ARG A 116 9.72 12.86 -10.74
N LYS A 117 8.44 12.52 -10.98
CA LYS A 117 7.42 13.45 -11.49
C LYS A 117 7.07 14.54 -10.49
N PHE A 118 6.96 14.19 -9.21
CA PHE A 118 6.51 15.08 -8.14
C PHE A 118 7.59 15.41 -7.11
N SER A 119 8.85 15.41 -7.49
CA SER A 119 10.01 15.55 -6.60
C SER A 119 9.94 16.76 -5.66
N ARG A 120 9.33 17.87 -6.09
CA ARG A 120 9.17 19.09 -5.29
C ARG A 120 8.14 18.95 -4.17
N ASN A 121 7.20 18.04 -4.33
CA ASN A 121 6.05 17.86 -3.44
C ASN A 121 6.25 16.70 -2.45
N ILE A 122 7.24 15.85 -2.67
CA ILE A 122 7.48 14.66 -1.85
C ILE A 122 8.46 14.99 -0.73
N SER A 123 8.11 14.60 0.49
CA SER A 123 9.01 14.61 1.65
C SER A 123 9.80 13.32 1.70
N LYS A 124 9.11 12.18 1.77
CA LYS A 124 9.70 10.84 1.81
C LYS A 124 8.88 9.88 0.95
N ALA A 125 9.55 8.85 0.44
CA ALA A 125 8.92 7.74 -0.26
C ALA A 125 9.33 6.43 0.40
N TYR A 126 8.36 5.57 0.67
CA TYR A 126 8.52 4.32 1.38
C TYR A 126 8.08 3.14 0.54
N LEU A 127 8.90 2.10 0.51
CA LEU A 127 8.52 0.77 0.06
C LEU A 127 8.34 -0.11 1.32
N ILE A 128 7.11 -0.43 1.62
CA ILE A 128 6.74 -1.26 2.77
C ILE A 128 6.68 -2.71 2.32
N SER A 129 7.46 -3.58 2.93
CA SER A 129 7.52 -5.00 2.55
C SER A 129 7.85 -5.89 3.75
N GLN A 130 8.01 -7.19 3.51
CA GLN A 130 8.47 -8.14 4.53
C GLN A 130 10.00 -8.15 4.72
N LYS A 131 10.74 -7.35 3.96
CA LYS A 131 12.20 -7.27 4.06
C LYS A 131 12.66 -6.31 5.13
N ASP A 132 13.92 -6.47 5.54
CA ASP A 132 14.59 -5.58 6.48
C ASP A 132 14.68 -4.15 5.94
N ALA A 133 14.85 -3.21 6.88
CA ALA A 133 15.03 -1.81 6.56
C ALA A 133 16.27 -1.57 5.68
N GLY A 134 16.14 -0.63 4.75
CA GLY A 134 17.20 -0.28 3.84
C GLY A 134 16.91 1.01 3.09
N LYS A 135 17.77 1.32 2.13
CA LYS A 135 17.61 2.51 1.30
C LYS A 135 18.09 2.22 -0.13
N GLU A 136 17.27 2.60 -1.09
CA GLU A 136 17.61 2.58 -2.51
C GLU A 136 17.39 3.98 -3.11
N GLU A 137 18.46 4.72 -3.40
CA GLU A 137 18.39 6.11 -3.88
C GLU A 137 17.53 7.00 -2.94
N ASN A 138 16.35 7.42 -3.40
CA ASN A 138 15.41 8.25 -2.66
C ASN A 138 14.27 7.46 -2.01
N LEU A 139 14.31 6.13 -2.09
CA LEU A 139 13.29 5.23 -1.58
C LEU A 139 13.77 4.61 -0.27
N LEU A 140 12.98 4.74 0.78
CA LEU A 140 13.20 4.10 2.07
C LEU A 140 12.51 2.74 2.05
N LEU A 141 13.26 1.67 2.27
CA LEU A 141 12.76 0.32 2.38
C LEU A 141 12.47 0.06 3.86
N GLU A 142 11.23 -0.22 4.19
CA GLU A 142 10.84 -0.40 5.59
C GLU A 142 10.03 -1.69 5.77
N PRO A 143 10.34 -2.46 6.82
CA PRO A 143 9.56 -3.64 7.14
C PRO A 143 8.13 -3.26 7.54
N PHE A 144 7.18 -4.10 7.16
CA PHE A 144 5.75 -3.85 7.30
C PHE A 144 5.33 -3.50 8.74
N TYR A 145 5.95 -4.12 9.74
CA TYR A 145 5.62 -3.87 11.16
C TYR A 145 5.98 -2.45 11.63
N LEU A 146 6.78 -1.70 10.88
CA LEU A 146 7.10 -0.29 11.21
C LEU A 146 6.06 0.69 10.66
N LEU A 147 5.16 0.29 9.75
CA LEU A 147 4.17 1.19 9.17
C LEU A 147 3.39 2.03 10.20
N PRO A 148 2.90 1.48 11.34
CA PRO A 148 2.18 2.28 12.33
C PRO A 148 3.00 3.42 12.95
N PHE A 149 4.31 3.35 12.91
CA PHE A 149 5.21 4.40 13.42
C PHE A 149 5.54 5.46 12.35
N LEU A 150 5.43 5.11 11.07
CA LEU A 150 5.72 5.99 9.94
C LEU A 150 4.53 6.89 9.57
N VAL A 151 3.31 6.50 9.97
CA VAL A 151 2.05 7.19 9.60
C VAL A 151 1.46 8.04 10.73
N LYS A 152 2.18 8.20 11.82
CA LYS A 152 1.77 9.02 12.97
C LYS A 152 1.68 10.51 12.65
#